data_4f32016df5394e294063fe0f95df0800
#
_entry.id   4f32016df5394e294063fe0f95df0800
#
_cell.length_a   1.000
_cell.length_b   1.000
_cell.length_c   1.000
_cell.angle_alpha   90.00
_cell.angle_beta   90.00
_cell.angle_gamma   90.00
#
_symmetry.space_group_name_H-M   'P 1'
#
loop_
_entity.id
_entity.type
_entity.pdbx_description
1 polymer ?
#
loop_
_entity_poly.entity_id
_entity_poly.type
_entity_poly.pdbx_seq_one_letter_code
_entity_poly.pdbx_strand_id
1 'polypeptide(L)'
;MIQSKRYFFIILILLSYQVCTSQVHANSNSDRVDYLIELLQEPLDTESQKEIKGAIIRIWKLSKSEEIQQKMNNIGHFIRFRQYQEAEDFLSHIILEQDDFMDAYYQRAIIHYYQGEVNEARLDLLNVLSLEPRHFDALKVLALVYEKQNKKTEAYYTYKKLEKILPHDENVRSKLKSVEKLI
;
A
#
# COMPACT_ATOMS: atom_id res chain seq x y z
N MET A 1 -18.08 -25.60 -12.14
CA MET A 1 -17.55 -26.63 -11.19
C MET A 1 -16.01 -26.73 -11.18
N ILE A 2 -15.31 -26.30 -12.22
CA ILE A 2 -13.83 -26.34 -12.32
C ILE A 2 -13.19 -25.10 -11.63
N GLN A 3 -13.82 -23.94 -11.64
CA GLN A 3 -13.29 -22.73 -11.00
C GLN A 3 -13.29 -22.83 -9.46
N SER A 4 -14.31 -23.40 -8.83
CA SER A 4 -14.37 -23.51 -7.37
C SER A 4 -13.24 -24.34 -6.77
N LYS A 5 -12.72 -25.34 -7.52
CA LYS A 5 -11.59 -26.15 -7.10
C LYS A 5 -10.23 -25.39 -7.14
N ARG A 6 -10.08 -24.41 -8.05
CA ARG A 6 -8.87 -23.57 -8.11
C ARG A 6 -8.81 -22.61 -6.91
N TYR A 7 -9.93 -22.03 -6.50
CA TYR A 7 -10.00 -21.13 -5.32
C TYR A 7 -9.74 -21.89 -4.01
N PHE A 8 -10.23 -23.11 -3.89
CA PHE A 8 -9.95 -23.96 -2.73
C PHE A 8 -8.45 -24.31 -2.63
N PHE A 9 -7.77 -24.45 -3.76
CA PHE A 9 -6.31 -24.67 -3.81
C PHE A 9 -5.52 -23.43 -3.39
N ILE A 10 -5.94 -22.23 -3.80
CA ILE A 10 -5.29 -20.96 -3.42
C ILE A 10 -5.46 -20.71 -1.92
N ILE A 11 -6.64 -20.94 -1.35
CA ILE A 11 -6.89 -20.83 0.09
C ILE A 11 -6.09 -21.88 0.88
N LEU A 12 -5.97 -23.10 0.38
CA LEU A 12 -5.13 -24.15 0.99
C LEU A 12 -3.63 -23.80 0.95
N ILE A 13 -3.16 -23.17 -0.11
CA ILE A 13 -1.77 -22.69 -0.23
C ILE A 13 -1.54 -21.54 0.77
N LEU A 14 -2.47 -20.61 0.93
CA LEU A 14 -2.37 -19.53 1.92
C LEU A 14 -2.40 -20.06 3.36
N LEU A 15 -3.17 -21.12 3.64
CA LEU A 15 -3.25 -21.77 4.95
C LEU A 15 -2.05 -22.70 5.21
N SER A 16 -1.52 -23.41 4.20
CA SER A 16 -0.35 -24.26 4.35
C SER A 16 0.94 -23.46 4.57
N TYR A 17 1.02 -22.22 4.11
CA TYR A 17 2.12 -21.31 4.43
C TYR A 17 2.16 -20.90 5.92
N GLN A 18 1.05 -21.00 6.66
CA GLN A 18 1.04 -20.77 8.11
C GLN A 18 1.55 -21.99 8.92
N VAL A 19 1.54 -23.18 8.36
CA VAL A 19 1.86 -24.41 9.11
C VAL A 19 3.31 -24.90 8.87
N CYS A 20 4.02 -24.40 7.85
CA CYS A 20 5.36 -24.85 7.51
C CYS A 20 6.48 -23.92 8.02
N THR A 21 6.30 -23.27 9.17
CA THR A 21 7.24 -22.28 9.71
C THR A 21 8.34 -22.82 10.61
N SER A 22 8.66 -24.09 10.59
CA SER A 22 9.73 -24.59 11.45
C SER A 22 11.03 -25.04 10.75
N GLN A 23 11.11 -25.04 9.41
CA GLN A 23 12.36 -25.50 8.74
C GLN A 23 12.58 -25.03 7.29
N VAL A 24 12.02 -23.94 6.84
CA VAL A 24 12.45 -23.34 5.56
C VAL A 24 12.97 -21.94 5.84
N HIS A 25 14.21 -21.67 5.43
CA HIS A 25 14.84 -20.35 5.43
C HIS A 25 13.79 -19.30 5.08
N ALA A 26 13.68 -18.30 5.94
CA ALA A 26 12.70 -17.22 5.81
C ALA A 26 12.74 -16.67 4.38
N ASN A 27 11.76 -17.05 3.56
CA ASN A 27 11.44 -16.24 2.40
C ASN A 27 11.26 -14.82 2.95
N SER A 28 12.07 -13.89 2.50
CA SER A 28 12.01 -12.52 3.00
C SER A 28 10.59 -12.00 2.81
N ASN A 29 10.17 -11.02 3.61
CA ASN A 29 8.89 -10.38 3.39
C ASN A 29 8.79 -9.84 1.95
N SER A 30 9.91 -9.49 1.33
CA SER A 30 10.03 -9.13 -0.08
C SER A 30 9.56 -10.24 -1.02
N ASP A 31 10.08 -11.48 -0.86
CA ASP A 31 9.71 -12.61 -1.73
C ASP A 31 8.21 -12.94 -1.62
N ARG A 32 7.65 -12.78 -0.42
CA ARG A 32 6.20 -12.97 -0.21
C ARG A 32 5.38 -11.89 -0.93
N VAL A 33 5.83 -10.63 -0.87
CA VAL A 33 5.20 -9.53 -1.60
C VAL A 33 5.32 -9.74 -3.10
N ASP A 34 6.48 -10.18 -3.61
CA ASP A 34 6.71 -10.49 -5.02
C ASP A 34 5.70 -11.52 -5.53
N TYR A 35 5.57 -12.63 -4.82
CA TYR A 35 4.60 -13.67 -5.15
C TYR A 35 3.15 -13.17 -5.14
N LEU A 36 2.76 -12.39 -4.11
CA LEU A 36 1.41 -11.87 -3.99
C LEU A 36 1.10 -10.83 -5.09
N ILE A 37 2.08 -10.03 -5.50
CA ILE A 37 1.92 -9.09 -6.62
C ILE A 37 1.79 -9.86 -7.94
N GLU A 38 2.54 -10.95 -8.13
CA GLU A 38 2.40 -11.81 -9.29
C GLU A 38 0.98 -12.39 -9.39
N LEU A 39 0.40 -12.82 -8.27
CA LEU A 39 -0.99 -13.27 -8.25
C LEU A 39 -1.99 -12.18 -8.66
N LEU A 40 -1.73 -10.91 -8.38
CA LEU A 40 -2.59 -9.79 -8.79
C LEU A 40 -2.54 -9.51 -10.30
N GLN A 41 -1.59 -10.09 -11.04
CA GLN A 41 -1.55 -10.03 -12.51
C GLN A 41 -2.61 -10.95 -13.15
N GLU A 42 -3.11 -11.93 -12.41
CA GLU A 42 -4.14 -12.86 -12.88
C GLU A 42 -5.54 -12.20 -12.79
N PRO A 43 -6.47 -12.55 -13.69
CA PRO A 43 -7.85 -12.06 -13.67
C PRO A 43 -8.66 -12.75 -12.54
N LEU A 44 -8.45 -12.30 -11.32
CA LEU A 44 -9.13 -12.79 -10.13
C LEU A 44 -10.45 -12.06 -9.90
N ASP A 45 -11.37 -12.73 -9.16
CA ASP A 45 -12.57 -12.07 -8.66
C ASP A 45 -12.24 -10.99 -7.62
N THR A 46 -13.19 -10.10 -7.37
CA THR A 46 -13.00 -8.92 -6.50
C THR A 46 -12.61 -9.28 -5.07
N GLU A 47 -13.17 -10.37 -4.51
CA GLU A 47 -12.85 -10.76 -3.13
C GLU A 47 -11.43 -11.32 -3.02
N SER A 48 -11.04 -12.18 -3.96
CA SER A 48 -9.66 -12.70 -4.03
C SER A 48 -8.63 -11.56 -4.20
N GLN A 49 -8.90 -10.58 -5.07
CA GLN A 49 -8.02 -9.40 -5.22
C GLN A 49 -7.91 -8.62 -3.90
N LYS A 50 -9.00 -8.43 -3.19
CA LYS A 50 -9.05 -7.71 -1.91
C LYS A 50 -8.25 -8.44 -0.83
N GLU A 51 -8.39 -9.77 -0.74
CA GLU A 51 -7.64 -10.59 0.21
C GLU A 51 -6.14 -10.51 -0.04
N ILE A 52 -5.70 -10.64 -1.30
CA ILE A 52 -4.29 -10.55 -1.68
C ILE A 52 -3.73 -9.15 -1.38
N LYS A 53 -4.43 -8.09 -1.79
CA LYS A 53 -4.04 -6.71 -1.46
C LYS A 53 -3.94 -6.51 0.06
N GLY A 54 -4.89 -7.04 0.83
CA GLY A 54 -4.86 -7.00 2.29
C GLY A 54 -3.67 -7.75 2.89
N ALA A 55 -3.27 -8.89 2.31
CA ALA A 55 -2.09 -9.63 2.75
C ALA A 55 -0.79 -8.83 2.51
N ILE A 56 -0.65 -8.21 1.34
CA ILE A 56 0.48 -7.34 1.00
C ILE A 56 0.56 -6.15 1.97
N ILE A 57 -0.56 -5.46 2.20
CA ILE A 57 -0.61 -4.30 3.10
C ILE A 57 -0.20 -4.71 4.53
N ARG A 58 -0.62 -5.89 5.01
CA ARG A 58 -0.19 -6.38 6.33
C ARG A 58 1.33 -6.55 6.41
N ILE A 59 1.98 -7.05 5.35
CA ILE A 59 3.44 -7.19 5.31
C ILE A 59 4.11 -5.81 5.33
N TRP A 60 3.61 -4.86 4.53
CA TRP A 60 4.17 -3.50 4.47
C TRP A 60 4.03 -2.70 5.77
N LYS A 61 3.06 -3.06 6.61
CA LYS A 61 2.84 -2.45 7.94
C LYS A 61 3.72 -3.03 9.05
N LEU A 62 4.51 -4.06 8.78
CA LEU A 62 5.36 -4.66 9.80
C LEU A 62 6.58 -3.79 10.06
N SER A 63 6.72 -3.35 11.31
CA SER A 63 7.96 -2.75 11.80
C SER A 63 9.01 -3.83 12.12
N LYS A 64 10.28 -3.47 12.03
CA LYS A 64 11.39 -4.30 12.53
C LYS A 64 11.47 -4.29 14.06
N SER A 65 10.85 -3.31 14.72
CA SER A 65 10.80 -3.14 16.16
C SER A 65 9.39 -3.41 16.68
N GLU A 66 9.26 -4.30 17.67
CA GLU A 66 8.00 -4.56 18.34
C GLU A 66 7.49 -3.31 19.08
N GLU A 67 8.39 -2.52 19.65
CA GLU A 67 8.05 -1.25 20.32
C GLU A 67 7.42 -0.25 19.34
N ILE A 68 8.04 -0.08 18.16
CA ILE A 68 7.48 0.79 17.11
C ILE A 68 6.14 0.24 16.61
N GLN A 69 6.01 -1.08 16.47
CA GLN A 69 4.74 -1.70 16.06
C GLN A 69 3.63 -1.40 17.09
N GLN A 70 3.92 -1.46 18.39
CA GLN A 70 2.96 -1.09 19.43
C GLN A 70 2.61 0.40 19.39
N LYS A 71 3.60 1.27 19.16
CA LYS A 71 3.38 2.71 18.97
C LYS A 71 2.44 2.96 17.80
N MET A 72 2.66 2.30 16.65
CA MET A 72 1.82 2.44 15.44
C MET A 72 0.35 2.02 15.65
N ASN A 73 0.07 1.09 16.54
CA ASN A 73 -1.31 0.67 16.84
C ASN A 73 -2.19 1.82 17.37
N ASN A 74 -1.59 2.88 17.92
CA ASN A 74 -2.29 4.06 18.43
C ASN A 74 -2.65 5.09 17.34
N ILE A 75 -2.03 5.03 16.15
CA ILE A 75 -2.26 6.00 15.07
C ILE A 75 -3.73 6.05 14.65
N GLY A 76 -4.38 4.90 14.56
CA GLY A 76 -5.81 4.82 14.23
C GLY A 76 -6.70 5.57 15.20
N HIS A 77 -6.32 5.71 16.47
CA HIS A 77 -7.01 6.51 17.46
C HIS A 77 -6.90 8.01 17.11
N PHE A 78 -5.70 8.51 16.91
CA PHE A 78 -5.49 9.93 16.57
C PHE A 78 -6.26 10.33 15.30
N ILE A 79 -6.20 9.51 14.24
CA ILE A 79 -6.91 9.76 12.99
C ILE A 79 -8.44 9.79 13.21
N ARG A 80 -8.99 8.84 13.98
CA ARG A 80 -10.43 8.75 14.28
C ARG A 80 -10.95 9.99 15.01
N PHE A 81 -10.16 10.53 15.92
CA PHE A 81 -10.52 11.72 16.69
C PHE A 81 -10.04 13.04 16.07
N ARG A 82 -9.53 12.96 14.83
CA ARG A 82 -9.01 14.13 14.07
C ARG A 82 -7.88 14.89 14.77
N GLN A 83 -7.13 14.20 15.61
CA GLN A 83 -5.94 14.70 16.28
C GLN A 83 -4.75 14.60 15.31
N TYR A 84 -4.81 15.38 14.22
CA TYR A 84 -3.86 15.23 13.12
C TYR A 84 -2.46 15.72 13.50
N GLN A 85 -2.37 16.79 14.29
CA GLN A 85 -1.07 17.32 14.72
C GLN A 85 -0.34 16.31 15.63
N GLU A 86 -1.06 15.75 16.61
CA GLU A 86 -0.50 14.75 17.52
C GLU A 86 -0.09 13.47 16.76
N ALA A 87 -0.86 13.10 15.74
CA ALA A 87 -0.52 11.96 14.90
C ALA A 87 0.74 12.24 14.05
N GLU A 88 0.85 13.44 13.48
CA GLU A 88 2.01 13.87 12.69
C GLU A 88 3.28 13.91 13.54
N ASP A 89 3.23 14.53 14.72
CA ASP A 89 4.35 14.59 15.66
C ASP A 89 4.82 13.18 16.04
N PHE A 90 3.85 12.31 16.36
CA PHE A 90 4.11 10.93 16.73
C PHE A 90 4.76 10.13 15.59
N LEU A 91 4.25 10.25 14.35
CA LEU A 91 4.81 9.58 13.18
C LEU A 91 6.20 10.14 12.84
N SER A 92 6.41 11.44 13.04
CA SER A 92 7.71 12.06 12.83
C SER A 92 8.77 11.52 13.80
N HIS A 93 8.41 11.26 15.06
CA HIS A 93 9.30 10.59 16.01
C HIS A 93 9.60 9.15 15.57
N ILE A 94 8.60 8.39 15.11
CA ILE A 94 8.82 7.03 14.60
C ILE A 94 9.78 7.04 13.40
N ILE A 95 9.63 7.99 12.47
CA ILE A 95 10.50 8.12 11.31
C ILE A 95 11.95 8.45 11.72
N LEU A 96 12.14 9.24 12.79
CA LEU A 96 13.48 9.51 13.33
C LEU A 96 14.11 8.28 13.98
N GLU A 97 13.31 7.40 14.60
CA GLU A 97 13.78 6.16 15.23
C GLU A 97 14.05 5.06 14.18
N GLN A 98 13.24 5.02 13.10
CA GLN A 98 13.33 4.02 12.03
C GLN A 98 12.99 4.66 10.69
N ASP A 99 14.00 5.16 10.00
CA ASP A 99 13.87 5.92 8.75
C ASP A 99 13.48 5.06 7.53
N ASP A 100 13.60 3.74 7.64
CA ASP A 100 13.17 2.77 6.62
C ASP A 100 11.77 2.17 6.90
N PHE A 101 11.02 2.71 7.86
CA PHE A 101 9.68 2.23 8.16
C PHE A 101 8.62 2.92 7.29
N MET A 102 8.34 2.30 6.19
CA MET A 102 7.49 2.83 5.11
C MET A 102 6.05 3.14 5.57
N ASP A 103 5.44 2.37 6.49
CA ASP A 103 4.07 2.63 6.96
C ASP A 103 3.96 3.94 7.75
N ALA A 104 5.03 4.37 8.45
CA ALA A 104 5.03 5.65 9.14
C ALA A 104 4.95 6.83 8.15
N TYR A 105 5.75 6.81 7.08
CA TYR A 105 5.64 7.79 5.99
C TYR A 105 4.26 7.75 5.33
N TYR A 106 3.75 6.56 5.03
CA TYR A 106 2.44 6.42 4.40
C TYR A 106 1.32 7.02 5.25
N GLN A 107 1.28 6.72 6.55
CA GLN A 107 0.26 7.26 7.46
C GLN A 107 0.39 8.78 7.60
N ARG A 108 1.62 9.33 7.67
CA ARG A 108 1.83 10.78 7.72
C ARG A 108 1.41 11.46 6.41
N ALA A 109 1.70 10.86 5.26
CA ALA A 109 1.21 11.35 3.97
C ALA A 109 -0.31 11.41 3.89
N ILE A 110 -1.02 10.43 4.47
CA ILE A 110 -2.48 10.42 4.52
C ILE A 110 -3.01 11.58 5.38
N ILE A 111 -2.36 11.88 6.51
CA ILE A 111 -2.71 13.01 7.38
C ILE A 111 -2.53 14.33 6.61
N HIS A 112 -1.35 14.57 6.04
CA HIS A 112 -1.06 15.75 5.21
C HIS A 112 -2.07 15.92 4.06
N TYR A 113 -2.43 14.81 3.40
CA TYR A 113 -3.42 14.85 2.32
C TYR A 113 -4.79 15.31 2.80
N TYR A 114 -5.26 14.87 3.99
CA TYR A 114 -6.53 15.31 4.58
C TYR A 114 -6.49 16.77 5.09
N GLN A 115 -5.33 17.23 5.55
CA GLN A 115 -5.12 18.62 5.96
C GLN A 115 -4.98 19.56 4.75
N GLY A 116 -4.82 19.03 3.54
CA GLY A 116 -4.62 19.81 2.32
C GLY A 116 -3.15 20.19 2.07
N GLU A 117 -2.24 19.66 2.85
CA GLU A 117 -0.78 19.85 2.78
C GLU A 117 -0.20 18.92 1.70
N VAL A 118 -0.58 19.21 0.45
CA VAL A 118 -0.33 18.31 -0.69
C VAL A 118 1.15 18.18 -1.05
N ASN A 119 1.99 19.17 -0.69
CA ASN A 119 3.43 19.09 -0.94
C ASN A 119 4.10 18.13 0.04
N GLU A 120 3.74 18.20 1.30
CA GLU A 120 4.20 17.36 2.40
C GLU A 120 3.76 15.91 2.15
N ALA A 121 2.47 15.72 1.82
CA ALA A 121 1.94 14.43 1.41
C ALA A 121 2.74 13.82 0.24
N ARG A 122 3.07 14.61 -0.77
CA ARG A 122 3.87 14.17 -1.91
C ARG A 122 5.27 13.71 -1.50
N LEU A 123 5.94 14.45 -0.62
CA LEU A 123 7.29 14.09 -0.16
C LEU A 123 7.29 12.75 0.58
N ASP A 124 6.36 12.55 1.50
CA ASP A 124 6.24 11.30 2.24
C ASP A 124 5.88 10.13 1.32
N LEU A 125 4.97 10.32 0.36
CA LEU A 125 4.64 9.27 -0.63
C LEU A 125 5.84 8.90 -1.52
N LEU A 126 6.69 9.86 -1.86
CA LEU A 126 7.93 9.57 -2.59
C LEU A 126 8.92 8.78 -1.72
N ASN A 127 9.00 9.04 -0.41
CA ASN A 127 9.77 8.22 0.52
C ASN A 127 9.24 6.78 0.56
N VAL A 128 7.91 6.58 0.68
CA VAL A 128 7.29 5.24 0.59
C VAL A 128 7.69 4.53 -0.70
N LEU A 129 7.59 5.22 -1.85
CA LEU A 129 7.88 4.64 -3.16
C LEU A 129 9.38 4.45 -3.43
N SER A 130 10.26 5.10 -2.69
CA SER A 130 11.69 4.81 -2.71
C SER A 130 12.03 3.51 -1.98
N LEU A 131 11.28 3.17 -0.92
CA LEU A 131 11.42 1.94 -0.15
C LEU A 131 10.71 0.74 -0.82
N GLU A 132 9.51 0.98 -1.37
CA GLU A 132 8.74 -0.01 -2.12
C GLU A 132 8.07 0.63 -3.36
N PRO A 133 8.69 0.54 -4.53
CA PRO A 133 8.15 1.15 -5.77
C PRO A 133 6.79 0.61 -6.20
N ARG A 134 6.37 -0.56 -5.68
CA ARG A 134 5.11 -1.22 -6.00
C ARG A 134 4.03 -0.98 -4.95
N HIS A 135 4.25 -0.06 -4.01
CA HIS A 135 3.27 0.27 -2.99
C HIS A 135 2.03 0.92 -3.61
N PHE A 136 1.07 0.08 -4.01
CA PHE A 136 -0.08 0.48 -4.82
C PHE A 136 -0.97 1.54 -4.14
N ASP A 137 -1.14 1.50 -2.81
CA ASP A 137 -1.91 2.54 -2.11
C ASP A 137 -1.16 3.88 -2.12
N ALA A 138 0.18 3.88 -1.99
CA ALA A 138 0.98 5.10 -2.11
C ALA A 138 0.92 5.68 -3.52
N LEU A 139 1.01 4.84 -4.57
CA LEU A 139 0.84 5.28 -5.96
C LEU A 139 -0.56 5.89 -6.18
N LYS A 140 -1.60 5.26 -5.62
CA LYS A 140 -2.97 5.77 -5.73
C LYS A 140 -3.10 7.15 -5.09
N VAL A 141 -2.61 7.34 -3.86
CA VAL A 141 -2.69 8.63 -3.17
C VAL A 141 -1.80 9.67 -3.85
N LEU A 142 -0.61 9.29 -4.35
CA LEU A 142 0.27 10.20 -5.09
C LEU A 142 -0.38 10.71 -6.38
N ALA A 143 -1.10 9.86 -7.12
CA ALA A 143 -1.85 10.29 -8.28
C ALA A 143 -2.95 11.31 -7.92
N LEU A 144 -3.67 11.09 -6.79
CA LEU A 144 -4.67 12.06 -6.29
C LEU A 144 -4.01 13.38 -5.84
N VAL A 145 -2.83 13.33 -5.24
CA VAL A 145 -2.04 14.52 -4.89
C VAL A 145 -1.67 15.30 -6.16
N TYR A 146 -1.20 14.63 -7.20
CA TYR A 146 -0.90 15.29 -8.48
C TYR A 146 -2.15 15.87 -9.14
N GLU A 147 -3.31 15.19 -9.08
CA GLU A 147 -4.58 15.76 -9.55
C GLU A 147 -4.91 17.06 -8.79
N LYS A 148 -4.81 17.08 -7.45
CA LYS A 148 -5.01 18.30 -6.64
C LYS A 148 -4.05 19.44 -6.98
N GLN A 149 -2.81 19.11 -7.37
CA GLN A 149 -1.80 20.07 -7.80
C GLN A 149 -1.97 20.51 -9.27
N ASN A 150 -3.01 20.03 -9.97
CA ASN A 150 -3.23 20.20 -11.42
C ASN A 150 -2.05 19.69 -12.29
N LYS A 151 -1.30 18.74 -11.78
CA LYS A 151 -0.17 18.07 -12.45
C LYS A 151 -0.67 16.83 -13.18
N LYS A 152 -1.39 17.06 -14.30
CA LYS A 152 -2.12 16.01 -15.03
C LYS A 152 -1.19 14.95 -15.61
N THR A 153 -0.06 15.36 -16.15
CA THR A 153 0.94 14.48 -16.75
C THR A 153 1.54 13.53 -15.69
N GLU A 154 1.90 14.04 -14.52
CA GLU A 154 2.44 13.26 -13.42
C GLU A 154 1.38 12.30 -12.86
N ALA A 155 0.13 12.75 -12.73
CA ALA A 155 -0.99 11.90 -12.33
C ALA A 155 -1.18 10.74 -13.32
N TYR A 156 -1.18 11.01 -14.62
CA TYR A 156 -1.30 10.00 -15.68
C TYR A 156 -0.21 8.93 -15.56
N TYR A 157 1.06 9.33 -15.50
CA TYR A 157 2.16 8.37 -15.39
C TYR A 157 2.14 7.58 -14.08
N THR A 158 1.64 8.19 -13.00
CA THR A 158 1.48 7.50 -11.72
C THR A 158 0.37 6.44 -11.80
N TYR A 159 -0.78 6.75 -12.42
CA TYR A 159 -1.82 5.76 -12.69
C TYR A 159 -1.36 4.67 -13.66
N LYS A 160 -0.52 4.98 -14.64
CA LYS A 160 0.11 3.97 -15.52
C LYS A 160 1.00 3.00 -14.76
N LYS A 161 1.77 3.48 -13.76
CA LYS A 161 2.53 2.59 -12.88
C LYS A 161 1.60 1.71 -12.04
N LEU A 162 0.53 2.29 -11.52
CA LEU A 162 -0.46 1.56 -10.72
C LEU A 162 -1.19 0.50 -11.54
N GLU A 163 -1.57 0.80 -12.79
CA GLU A 163 -2.19 -0.15 -13.71
C GLU A 163 -1.30 -1.38 -13.97
N LYS A 164 0.03 -1.19 -14.06
CA LYS A 164 0.97 -2.31 -14.22
C LYS A 164 0.97 -3.26 -13.03
N ILE A 165 0.69 -2.75 -11.83
CA ILE A 165 0.64 -3.55 -10.61
C ILE A 165 -0.75 -4.18 -10.43
N LEU A 166 -1.79 -3.45 -10.79
CA LEU A 166 -3.19 -3.83 -10.65
C LEU A 166 -3.92 -3.79 -12.01
N PRO A 167 -3.56 -4.66 -12.98
CA PRO A 167 -4.08 -4.56 -14.36
C PRO A 167 -5.59 -4.85 -14.47
N HIS A 168 -6.15 -5.54 -13.48
CA HIS A 168 -7.57 -5.92 -13.45
C HIS A 168 -8.42 -5.06 -12.50
N ASP A 169 -7.83 -4.00 -11.89
CA ASP A 169 -8.58 -3.07 -11.04
C ASP A 169 -9.32 -2.04 -11.91
N GLU A 170 -10.65 -2.17 -11.95
CA GLU A 170 -11.51 -1.31 -12.78
C GLU A 170 -11.46 0.17 -12.36
N ASN A 171 -11.27 0.45 -11.05
CA ASN A 171 -11.16 1.83 -10.56
C ASN A 171 -9.88 2.49 -11.10
N VAL A 172 -8.76 1.74 -11.11
CA VAL A 172 -7.49 2.22 -11.66
C VAL A 172 -7.64 2.53 -13.15
N ARG A 173 -8.23 1.60 -13.91
CA ARG A 173 -8.46 1.79 -15.36
C ARG A 173 -9.40 2.97 -15.67
N SER A 174 -10.45 3.13 -14.88
CA SER A 174 -11.39 4.25 -15.01
C SER A 174 -10.70 5.60 -14.73
N LYS A 175 -9.92 5.69 -13.66
CA LYS A 175 -9.14 6.88 -13.30
C LYS A 175 -8.12 7.23 -14.38
N LEU A 176 -7.37 6.24 -14.86
CA LEU A 176 -6.39 6.42 -15.92
C LEU A 176 -7.03 7.04 -17.18
N LYS A 177 -8.15 6.45 -17.66
CA LYS A 177 -8.90 6.98 -18.82
C LYS A 177 -9.42 8.41 -18.58
N SER A 178 -9.80 8.74 -17.34
CA SER A 178 -10.27 10.08 -17.00
C SER A 178 -9.15 11.11 -17.10
N VAL A 179 -7.97 10.81 -16.56
CA VAL A 179 -6.82 11.72 -16.58
C VAL A 179 -6.20 11.82 -17.97
N GLU A 180 -6.18 10.73 -18.75
CA GLU A 180 -5.68 10.70 -20.13
C GLU A 180 -6.40 11.69 -21.04
N LYS A 181 -7.70 11.92 -20.84
CA LYS A 181 -8.48 12.91 -21.59
C LYS A 181 -8.13 14.37 -21.28
N LEU A 182 -7.33 14.59 -20.25
CA LEU A 182 -7.00 15.93 -19.74
C LEU A 182 -5.59 16.39 -20.15
N ILE A 183 -4.80 15.48 -20.73
CA ILE A 183 -3.43 15.73 -21.22
C ILE A 183 -3.39 15.74 -22.75
#